data_f65d640052f1d305b643f6a425021ebd
#
_entry.id   f65d640052f1d305b643f6a425021ebd
#
_cell.length_a   1.000
_cell.length_b   1.000
_cell.length_c   1.000
_cell.angle_alpha   90.00
_cell.angle_beta   90.00
_cell.angle_gamma   90.00
#
_symmetry.space_group_name_H-M   'P 1'
#
loop_
_entity.id
_entity.type
_entity.pdbx_description
1 polymer ?
#
loop_
_entity_poly.entity_id
_entity_poly.type
_entity_poly.pdbx_seq_one_letter_code
_entity_poly.pdbx_strand_id
1 'polypeptide(L)'
;MKQLFPIREWVLYIFGLLIVWSLFHPLPTFYTEATFSFIPVTFLFGHLLSVFLMVMEVLILMYFINEYESMRLLILVRSRSRVFIGRILVRMMWPSVLLMFCIKSVLLFEIGGIHPLVLGSIPILFLGMTLLAIFIQDSKKILFLSLILAALIRLGCFYLIG
;
A
#
# COMPACT_ATOMS: atom_id res chain seq x y z
N MET A 1 -17.38 -15.07 -13.20
CA MET A 1 -17.26 -14.61 -11.80
C MET A 1 -16.06 -13.68 -11.74
N LYS A 2 -16.23 -12.38 -11.50
CA LYS A 2 -15.09 -11.49 -11.20
C LYS A 2 -14.50 -11.92 -9.86
N GLN A 3 -13.19 -12.05 -9.80
CA GLN A 3 -12.51 -12.38 -8.54
C GLN A 3 -12.77 -11.26 -7.54
N LEU A 4 -13.38 -11.57 -6.41
CA LEU A 4 -13.68 -10.62 -5.32
C LEU A 4 -12.41 -10.11 -4.59
N PHE A 5 -11.26 -10.66 -4.94
CA PHE A 5 -10.00 -10.37 -4.25
C PHE A 5 -8.83 -10.38 -5.24
N PRO A 6 -7.87 -9.44 -5.18
CA PRO A 6 -6.73 -9.36 -6.09
C PRO A 6 -5.66 -10.41 -5.76
N ILE A 7 -6.00 -11.69 -5.95
CA ILE A 7 -5.13 -12.83 -5.55
C ILE A 7 -3.75 -12.75 -6.20
N ARG A 8 -3.68 -12.39 -7.47
CA ARG A 8 -2.41 -12.30 -8.21
C ARG A 8 -1.49 -11.24 -7.60
N GLU A 9 -2.00 -10.06 -7.32
CA GLU A 9 -1.26 -8.95 -6.74
C GLU A 9 -0.79 -9.31 -5.32
N TRP A 10 -1.63 -10.00 -4.55
CA TRP A 10 -1.28 -10.50 -3.22
C TRP A 10 -0.19 -11.56 -3.25
N VAL A 11 -0.25 -12.51 -4.18
CA VAL A 11 0.80 -13.54 -4.35
C VAL A 11 2.14 -12.89 -4.67
N LEU A 12 2.17 -11.93 -5.59
CA LEU A 12 3.39 -11.19 -5.95
C LEU A 12 3.93 -10.35 -4.77
N TYR A 13 3.04 -9.73 -4.00
CA TYR A 13 3.42 -8.96 -2.83
C TYR A 13 4.04 -9.84 -1.75
N ILE A 14 3.39 -10.97 -1.39
CA ILE A 14 3.90 -11.93 -0.41
C ILE A 14 5.23 -12.53 -0.88
N PHE A 15 5.33 -12.88 -2.15
CA PHE A 15 6.58 -13.39 -2.72
C PHE A 15 7.71 -12.36 -2.63
N GLY A 16 7.44 -11.10 -2.93
CA GLY A 16 8.40 -10.01 -2.75
C GLY A 16 8.84 -9.86 -1.28
N LEU A 17 7.91 -9.94 -0.33
CA LEU A 17 8.22 -9.90 1.10
C LEU A 17 9.07 -11.09 1.55
N LEU A 18 8.78 -12.30 1.04
CA LEU A 18 9.59 -13.49 1.32
C LEU A 18 11.01 -13.38 0.77
N ILE A 19 11.18 -12.80 -0.41
CA ILE A 19 12.52 -12.51 -0.96
C ILE A 19 13.25 -11.54 -0.04
N VAL A 20 12.61 -10.45 0.38
CA VAL A 20 13.20 -9.49 1.32
C VAL A 20 13.58 -10.20 2.61
N TRP A 21 12.68 -10.98 3.17
CA TRP A 21 12.94 -11.71 4.40
C TRP A 21 14.13 -12.69 4.26
N SER A 22 14.17 -13.50 3.21
CA SER A 22 15.22 -14.50 3.01
C SER A 22 16.61 -13.90 2.76
N LEU A 23 16.68 -12.75 2.07
CA LEU A 23 17.94 -12.10 1.73
C LEU A 23 18.50 -11.23 2.86
N PHE A 24 17.63 -10.62 3.66
CA PHE A 24 18.03 -9.60 4.62
C PHE A 24 17.77 -9.97 6.09
N HIS A 25 17.19 -11.15 6.36
CA HIS A 25 16.97 -11.64 7.73
C HIS A 25 18.22 -11.55 8.64
N PRO A 26 19.44 -11.82 8.17
CA PRO A 26 20.64 -11.67 9.00
C PRO A 26 21.04 -10.20 9.27
N LEU A 27 20.40 -9.21 8.62
CA LEU A 27 20.73 -7.78 8.72
C LEU A 27 19.46 -6.96 9.02
N PRO A 28 18.99 -6.90 10.28
CA PRO A 28 17.68 -6.32 10.62
C PRO A 28 17.54 -4.84 10.21
N THR A 29 18.61 -4.04 10.29
CA THR A 29 18.60 -2.65 9.85
C THR A 29 18.35 -2.52 8.34
N PHE A 30 18.94 -3.38 7.55
CA PHE A 30 18.77 -3.43 6.10
C PHE A 30 17.35 -3.81 5.68
N TYR A 31 16.72 -4.68 6.45
CA TYR A 31 15.36 -5.14 6.16
C TYR A 31 14.31 -4.03 6.36
N THR A 32 14.41 -3.30 7.45
CA THR A 32 13.55 -2.14 7.70
C THR A 32 13.77 -1.07 6.64
N GLU A 33 15.00 -0.82 6.26
CA GLU A 33 15.37 0.12 5.22
C GLU A 33 14.84 -0.29 3.84
N ALA A 34 15.05 -1.53 3.43
CA ALA A 34 14.60 -2.03 2.13
C ALA A 34 13.07 -2.07 1.99
N THR A 35 12.36 -2.35 3.10
CA THR A 35 10.89 -2.45 3.05
C THR A 35 10.18 -1.11 3.17
N PHE A 36 10.78 -0.12 3.80
CA PHE A 36 10.04 1.05 4.28
C PHE A 36 10.63 2.41 3.93
N SER A 37 11.87 2.49 3.50
CA SER A 37 12.49 3.77 3.17
C SER A 37 13.24 3.73 1.84
N PHE A 38 13.33 4.90 1.20
CA PHE A 38 14.23 5.13 0.06
C PHE A 38 15.64 5.48 0.53
N ILE A 39 16.15 4.82 1.56
CA ILE A 39 17.52 5.05 1.97
C ILE A 39 18.44 4.72 0.80
N PRO A 40 19.50 5.49 0.56
CA PRO A 40 20.54 5.13 -0.37
C PRO A 40 21.25 3.87 0.17
N VAL A 41 20.56 2.74 0.00
CA VAL A 41 21.17 1.44 0.21
C VAL A 41 22.29 1.35 -0.80
N THR A 42 23.47 0.99 -0.37
CA THR A 42 24.63 0.74 -1.22
C THR A 42 24.36 -0.32 -2.29
N PHE A 43 23.17 -0.94 -2.26
CA PHE A 43 22.74 -1.98 -3.18
C PHE A 43 21.53 -1.55 -4.01
N LEU A 44 21.75 -1.40 -5.31
CA LEU A 44 20.70 -1.12 -6.31
C LEU A 44 19.51 -2.09 -6.18
N PHE A 45 19.77 -3.34 -5.86
CA PHE A 45 18.75 -4.38 -5.71
C PHE A 45 17.75 -4.09 -4.56
N GLY A 46 18.24 -3.57 -3.42
CA GLY A 46 17.37 -3.18 -2.30
C GLY A 46 16.38 -2.07 -2.69
N HIS A 47 16.84 -1.08 -3.47
CA HIS A 47 15.96 -0.03 -3.99
C HIS A 47 14.91 -0.57 -4.94
N LEU A 48 15.30 -1.44 -5.89
CA LEU A 48 14.36 -2.05 -6.83
C LEU A 48 13.27 -2.83 -6.09
N LEU A 49 13.66 -3.58 -5.06
CA LEU A 49 12.74 -4.36 -4.26
C LEU A 49 11.79 -3.48 -3.43
N SER A 50 12.30 -2.39 -2.84
CA SER A 50 11.49 -1.41 -2.12
C SER A 50 10.46 -0.73 -3.04
N VAL A 51 10.88 -0.31 -4.24
CA VAL A 51 9.98 0.25 -5.25
C VAL A 51 8.95 -0.79 -5.70
N PHE A 52 9.36 -2.03 -5.93
CA PHE A 52 8.45 -3.12 -6.29
C PHE A 52 7.36 -3.32 -5.23
N LEU A 53 7.72 -3.41 -3.94
CA LEU A 53 6.75 -3.56 -2.86
C LEU A 53 5.81 -2.37 -2.76
N MET A 54 6.32 -1.15 -2.92
CA MET A 54 5.51 0.07 -2.95
C MET A 54 4.47 0.03 -4.09
N VAL A 55 4.91 -0.35 -5.29
CA VAL A 55 4.01 -0.46 -6.45
C VAL A 55 2.95 -1.52 -6.19
N MET A 56 3.31 -2.67 -5.61
CA MET A 56 2.34 -3.72 -5.28
C MET A 56 1.30 -3.27 -4.26
N GLU A 57 1.70 -2.52 -3.22
CA GLU A 57 0.76 -1.95 -2.24
C GLU A 57 -0.27 -1.02 -2.93
N VAL A 58 0.21 -0.14 -3.80
CA VAL A 58 -0.67 0.76 -4.56
C VAL A 58 -1.58 -0.04 -5.50
N LEU A 59 -1.09 -1.04 -6.21
CA LEU A 59 -1.88 -1.85 -7.14
C LEU A 59 -2.98 -2.65 -6.43
N ILE A 60 -2.70 -3.21 -5.25
CA ILE A 60 -3.71 -3.92 -4.45
C ILE A 60 -4.85 -2.96 -4.06
N LEU A 61 -4.53 -1.75 -3.63
CA LEU A 61 -5.54 -0.76 -3.28
C LEU A 61 -6.29 -0.23 -4.51
N MET A 62 -5.60 -0.03 -5.64
CA MET A 62 -6.20 0.39 -6.92
C MET A 62 -7.19 -0.63 -7.47
N TYR A 63 -6.99 -1.92 -7.20
CA TYR A 63 -7.95 -2.94 -7.59
C TYR A 63 -9.36 -2.63 -7.06
N PHE A 64 -9.48 -2.26 -5.79
CA PHE A 64 -10.77 -1.93 -5.18
C PHE A 64 -11.34 -0.61 -5.70
N ILE A 65 -10.50 0.35 -6.04
CA ILE A 65 -10.94 1.61 -6.68
C ILE A 65 -11.53 1.32 -8.05
N ASN A 66 -10.87 0.46 -8.85
CA ASN A 66 -11.37 0.06 -10.17
C ASN A 66 -12.69 -0.74 -10.07
N GLU A 67 -12.80 -1.64 -9.07
CA GLU A 67 -14.06 -2.33 -8.79
C GLU A 67 -15.17 -1.36 -8.40
N TYR A 68 -14.87 -0.39 -7.55
CA TYR A 68 -15.81 0.68 -7.22
C TYR A 68 -16.23 1.47 -8.47
N GLU A 69 -15.31 1.87 -9.35
CA GLU A 69 -15.64 2.57 -10.59
C GLU A 69 -16.58 1.75 -11.49
N SER A 70 -16.39 0.43 -11.57
CA SER A 70 -17.26 -0.46 -12.34
C SER A 70 -18.71 -0.49 -11.80
N MET A 71 -18.89 -0.27 -10.50
CA MET A 71 -20.19 -0.24 -9.83
C MET A 71 -20.74 1.19 -9.64
N ARG A 72 -19.99 2.19 -10.04
CA ARG A 72 -20.26 3.61 -9.74
C ARG A 72 -21.65 4.06 -10.22
N LEU A 73 -22.05 3.67 -11.43
CA LEU A 73 -23.36 4.04 -11.96
C LEU A 73 -24.49 3.51 -11.08
N LEU A 74 -24.38 2.29 -10.58
CA LEU A 74 -25.38 1.69 -9.68
C LEU A 74 -25.43 2.40 -8.32
N ILE A 75 -24.26 2.84 -7.83
CA ILE A 75 -24.12 3.53 -6.54
C ILE A 75 -24.65 4.97 -6.67
N LEU A 76 -24.35 5.68 -7.76
CA LEU A 76 -24.83 7.04 -8.00
C LEU A 76 -26.35 7.16 -8.13
N VAL A 77 -27.00 6.13 -8.67
CA VAL A 77 -28.47 6.07 -8.72
C VAL A 77 -29.07 6.03 -7.30
N ARG A 78 -28.39 5.38 -6.36
CA ARG A 78 -28.86 5.24 -4.96
C ARG A 78 -28.49 6.40 -4.04
N SER A 79 -27.32 7.04 -4.27
CA SER A 79 -26.88 8.15 -3.42
C SER A 79 -25.87 9.04 -4.12
N ARG A 80 -26.15 10.36 -4.13
CA ARG A 80 -25.21 11.39 -4.64
C ARG A 80 -24.20 11.87 -3.59
N SER A 81 -24.25 11.37 -2.36
CA SER A 81 -23.42 11.85 -1.27
C SER A 81 -21.97 11.34 -1.37
N ARG A 82 -20.99 12.24 -1.39
CA ARG A 82 -19.56 11.91 -1.35
C ARG A 82 -19.15 11.12 -0.11
N VAL A 83 -19.82 11.38 1.02
CA VAL A 83 -19.59 10.66 2.29
C VAL A 83 -20.00 9.20 2.15
N PHE A 84 -21.10 8.91 1.47
CA PHE A 84 -21.54 7.54 1.20
C PHE A 84 -20.53 6.78 0.33
N ILE A 85 -20.01 7.44 -0.71
CA ILE A 85 -18.97 6.90 -1.58
C ILE A 85 -17.73 6.53 -0.77
N GLY A 86 -17.23 7.45 0.07
CA GLY A 86 -16.09 7.20 0.94
C GLY A 86 -16.30 6.02 1.87
N ARG A 87 -17.50 5.89 2.45
CA ARG A 87 -17.83 4.75 3.34
C ARG A 87 -17.80 3.40 2.63
N ILE A 88 -18.27 3.33 1.39
CA ILE A 88 -18.22 2.11 0.57
C ILE A 88 -16.76 1.75 0.27
N LEU A 89 -15.95 2.70 -0.22
CA LEU A 89 -14.55 2.49 -0.53
C LEU A 89 -13.77 2.00 0.70
N VAL A 90 -13.94 2.67 1.84
CA VAL A 90 -13.32 2.26 3.10
C VAL A 90 -13.71 0.83 3.43
N ARG A 91 -14.99 0.48 3.35
CA ARG A 91 -15.46 -0.88 3.67
C ARG A 91 -14.89 -1.94 2.73
N MET A 92 -14.71 -1.62 1.44
CA MET A 92 -14.13 -2.55 0.46
C MET A 92 -12.62 -2.75 0.65
N MET A 93 -11.89 -1.68 0.95
CA MET A 93 -10.43 -1.70 1.03
C MET A 93 -9.92 -2.16 2.41
N TRP A 94 -10.71 -1.95 3.49
CA TRP A 94 -10.29 -2.20 4.87
C TRP A 94 -9.73 -3.60 5.15
N PRO A 95 -10.32 -4.71 4.63
CA PRO A 95 -9.76 -6.04 4.87
C PRO A 95 -8.33 -6.20 4.32
N SER A 96 -8.06 -5.62 3.14
CA SER A 96 -6.72 -5.66 2.53
C SER A 96 -5.72 -4.79 3.29
N VAL A 97 -6.15 -3.64 3.79
CA VAL A 97 -5.32 -2.76 4.63
C VAL A 97 -4.95 -3.45 5.94
N LEU A 98 -5.91 -4.11 6.59
CA LEU A 98 -5.67 -4.89 7.80
C LEU A 98 -4.70 -6.04 7.54
N LEU A 99 -4.89 -6.77 6.44
CA LEU A 99 -4.01 -7.88 6.09
C LEU A 99 -2.57 -7.41 5.82
N MET A 100 -2.39 -6.31 5.06
CA MET A 100 -1.07 -5.70 4.87
C MET A 100 -0.43 -5.28 6.19
N PHE A 101 -1.21 -4.65 7.06
CA PHE A 101 -0.75 -4.21 8.37
C PHE A 101 -0.30 -5.39 9.23
N CYS A 102 -1.11 -6.46 9.29
CA CYS A 102 -0.78 -7.67 10.06
C CYS A 102 0.50 -8.34 9.52
N ILE A 103 0.61 -8.53 8.20
CA ILE A 103 1.80 -9.15 7.60
C ILE A 103 3.06 -8.32 7.92
N LYS A 104 3.00 -7.00 7.73
CA LYS A 104 4.15 -6.13 8.05
C LYS A 104 4.47 -6.12 9.54
N SER A 105 3.46 -6.12 10.41
CA SER A 105 3.67 -6.15 11.86
C SER A 105 4.38 -7.44 12.30
N VAL A 106 3.96 -8.59 11.78
CA VAL A 106 4.61 -9.88 12.08
C VAL A 106 6.08 -9.87 11.63
N LEU A 107 6.33 -9.43 10.41
CA LEU A 107 7.70 -9.38 9.86
C LEU A 107 8.61 -8.43 10.65
N LEU A 108 8.09 -7.27 11.04
CA LEU A 108 8.85 -6.31 11.84
C LEU A 108 9.08 -6.79 13.28
N PHE A 109 8.11 -7.52 13.85
CA PHE A 109 8.26 -8.08 15.20
C PHE A 109 9.38 -9.10 15.26
N GLU A 110 9.52 -9.96 14.25
CA GLU A 110 10.61 -10.96 14.17
C GLU A 110 12.01 -10.31 14.08
N ILE A 111 12.08 -9.10 13.52
CA ILE A 111 13.36 -8.39 13.30
C ILE A 111 13.76 -7.54 14.51
N GLY A 112 12.88 -7.41 15.53
CA GLY A 112 13.19 -6.73 16.79
C GLY A 112 13.07 -5.19 16.73
N GLY A 113 12.45 -4.63 15.70
CA GLY A 113 12.28 -3.18 15.56
C GLY A 113 10.94 -2.76 14.96
N ILE A 114 9.89 -2.63 15.79
CA ILE A 114 8.64 -2.01 15.36
C ILE A 114 8.78 -0.50 15.44
N HIS A 115 9.04 0.16 14.31
CA HIS A 115 8.96 1.61 14.28
C HIS A 115 7.51 2.04 13.96
N PRO A 116 6.82 2.79 14.86
CA PRO A 116 5.40 3.13 14.69
C PRO A 116 5.12 3.94 13.41
N LEU A 117 6.07 4.74 12.93
CA LEU A 117 5.94 5.49 11.67
C LEU A 117 5.84 4.57 10.45
N VAL A 118 6.54 3.45 10.47
CA VAL A 118 6.52 2.47 9.39
C VAL A 118 5.14 1.80 9.29
N LEU A 119 4.57 1.40 10.41
CA LEU A 119 3.21 0.86 10.44
C LEU A 119 2.17 1.91 10.07
N GLY A 120 2.38 3.16 10.46
CA GLY A 120 1.52 4.30 10.13
C GLY A 120 1.48 4.61 8.63
N SER A 121 2.48 4.21 7.85
CA SER A 121 2.54 4.47 6.40
C SER A 121 1.36 3.85 5.63
N ILE A 122 0.92 2.65 6.01
CA ILE A 122 -0.19 1.94 5.34
C ILE A 122 -1.53 2.67 5.52
N PRO A 123 -2.00 3.00 6.75
CA PRO A 123 -3.24 3.73 6.92
C PRO A 123 -3.19 5.14 6.31
N ILE A 124 -2.04 5.81 6.30
CA ILE A 124 -1.89 7.12 5.64
C ILE A 124 -2.05 6.98 4.12
N LEU A 125 -1.41 6.00 3.50
CA LEU A 125 -1.57 5.69 2.08
C LEU A 125 -3.04 5.38 1.75
N PHE A 126 -3.67 4.53 2.55
CA PHE A 126 -5.08 4.17 2.39
C PHE A 126 -6.02 5.38 2.46
N LEU A 127 -5.86 6.24 3.46
CA LEU A 127 -6.66 7.45 3.60
C LEU A 127 -6.45 8.39 2.41
N GLY A 128 -5.20 8.60 1.99
CA GLY A 128 -4.85 9.41 0.84
C GLY A 128 -5.48 8.87 -0.45
N MET A 129 -5.38 7.58 -0.72
CA MET A 129 -5.99 6.95 -1.90
C MET A 129 -7.52 7.04 -1.88
N THR A 130 -8.15 6.86 -0.71
CA THR A 130 -9.59 7.02 -0.55
C THR A 130 -10.03 8.45 -0.87
N LEU A 131 -9.29 9.46 -0.38
CA LEU A 131 -9.55 10.86 -0.71
C LEU A 131 -9.39 11.12 -2.21
N LEU A 132 -8.29 10.65 -2.81
CA LEU A 132 -8.08 10.79 -4.25
C LEU A 132 -9.23 10.19 -5.06
N ALA A 133 -9.70 8.99 -4.69
CA ALA A 133 -10.82 8.32 -5.37
C ALA A 133 -12.17 9.06 -5.21
N ILE A 134 -12.37 9.81 -4.12
CA ILE A 134 -13.58 10.62 -3.91
C ILE A 134 -13.57 11.87 -4.81
N PHE A 135 -12.40 12.50 -4.99
CA PHE A 135 -12.29 13.77 -5.71
C PHE A 135 -11.95 13.63 -7.18
N ILE A 136 -11.21 12.60 -7.55
CA ILE A 136 -10.72 12.36 -8.91
C ILE A 136 -11.54 11.22 -9.53
N GLN A 137 -11.99 11.41 -10.77
CA GLN A 137 -12.81 10.43 -11.48
C GLN A 137 -12.03 9.57 -12.47
N ASP A 138 -10.76 9.89 -12.68
CA ASP A 138 -9.90 9.23 -13.66
C ASP A 138 -8.95 8.26 -12.93
N SER A 139 -9.14 6.96 -13.12
CA SER A 139 -8.34 5.92 -12.47
C SER A 139 -6.85 6.01 -12.79
N LYS A 140 -6.48 6.48 -14.00
CA LYS A 140 -5.06 6.68 -14.36
C LYS A 140 -4.43 7.81 -13.54
N LYS A 141 -5.17 8.90 -13.33
CA LYS A 141 -4.71 10.01 -12.49
C LYS A 141 -4.63 9.60 -11.02
N ILE A 142 -5.59 8.81 -10.54
CA ILE A 142 -5.56 8.26 -9.19
C ILE A 142 -4.31 7.39 -9.01
N LEU A 143 -4.04 6.47 -9.94
CA LEU A 143 -2.85 5.63 -9.89
C LEU A 143 -1.56 6.45 -9.83
N PHE A 144 -1.39 7.41 -10.72
CA PHE A 144 -0.21 8.27 -10.76
C PHE A 144 -0.01 9.06 -9.47
N LEU A 145 -1.07 9.71 -8.97
CA LEU A 145 -1.02 10.47 -7.72
C LEU A 145 -0.81 9.57 -6.51
N SER A 146 -1.34 8.35 -6.52
CA SER A 146 -1.12 7.37 -5.45
C SER A 146 0.32 6.90 -5.38
N LEU A 147 0.99 6.72 -6.52
CA LEU A 147 2.42 6.40 -6.56
C LEU A 147 3.26 7.55 -6.02
N ILE A 148 2.95 8.79 -6.38
CA ILE A 148 3.62 9.97 -5.83
C ILE A 148 3.40 10.04 -4.31
N LEU A 149 2.16 9.85 -3.86
CA LEU A 149 1.84 9.87 -2.43
C LEU A 149 2.61 8.78 -1.66
N ALA A 150 2.65 7.55 -2.19
CA ALA A 150 3.40 6.45 -1.59
C ALA A 150 4.91 6.77 -1.50
N ALA A 151 5.47 7.37 -2.55
CA ALA A 151 6.86 7.82 -2.57
C ALA A 151 7.12 8.90 -1.51
N LEU A 152 6.25 9.90 -1.40
CA LEU A 152 6.36 10.97 -0.39
C LEU A 152 6.24 10.43 1.04
N ILE A 153 5.34 9.48 1.30
CA ILE A 153 5.21 8.84 2.61
C ILE A 153 6.52 8.12 2.97
N ARG A 154 7.12 7.38 2.04
CA ARG A 154 8.38 6.67 2.29
C ARG A 154 9.54 7.61 2.52
N LEU A 155 9.65 8.68 1.73
CA LEU A 155 10.64 9.74 1.96
C LEU A 155 10.46 10.40 3.33
N GLY A 156 9.21 10.70 3.71
CA GLY A 156 8.90 11.23 5.04
C GLY A 156 9.31 10.29 6.16
N CYS A 157 9.03 8.99 6.03
CA CYS A 157 9.49 7.99 6.99
C CYS A 157 11.03 7.97 7.10
N PHE A 158 11.73 8.07 5.98
CA PHE A 158 13.18 8.14 5.96
C PHE A 158 13.73 9.33 6.77
N TYR A 159 13.22 10.54 6.51
CA TYR A 159 13.68 11.75 7.22
C TYR A 159 13.32 11.78 8.71
N LEU A 160 12.32 11.02 9.14
CA LEU A 160 11.89 10.98 10.55
C LEU A 160 12.55 9.87 11.35
N ILE A 161 13.10 8.85 10.70
CA ILE A 161 13.75 7.69 11.36
C ILE A 161 15.28 7.82 11.32
N GLY A 162 15.84 8.45 10.30
CA GLY A 162 17.29 8.69 10.14
C GLY A 162 17.72 9.99 10.73
#